data_aa3adbb712101ad348777f13b2d830bd
#
_entry.id   aa3adbb712101ad348777f13b2d830bd
#
_cell.length_a   1.000
_cell.length_b   1.000
_cell.length_c   1.000
_cell.angle_alpha   90.00
_cell.angle_beta   90.00
_cell.angle_gamma   90.00
#
_symmetry.space_group_name_H-M   'P 1'
#
loop_
_entity.id
_entity.type
_entity.pdbx_description
1 polymer ?
#
loop_
_entity_poly.entity_id
_entity_poly.type
_entity_poly.pdbx_seq_one_letter_code
_entity_poly.pdbx_strand_id
1 'polypeptide(L)'
;MKKIFLIVGIMLGINGFSSENIYNNAKMKQSVIAATYTYPDGKNLFWDDILALGKDKVPYVLINPDNGAGKKIEMNYVAQIKKNKEAGIKNIAYISTNYQKRNIEKVKDEVDRYLEFYGRDNINGFFFDEIASDTLKQVNYMKEIFDYVKGKSKSNLVIANPGAPITDAISPYADIFVTSEVSANVYINKFEKPKSDFEKNKVNAKHIWHIVHSANPKEYARIIRLSRERNAGWLMITDDVMPNPYDREPSKFVEMVNMINK
;
A
#
# COMPACT_ATOMS: atom_id res chain seq x y z
N MET A 1 78.92 24.34 -9.39
CA MET A 1 78.16 23.32 -8.70
C MET A 1 76.67 23.41 -9.16
N LYS A 2 76.30 22.57 -10.13
CA LYS A 2 74.90 22.53 -10.66
C LYS A 2 74.11 21.47 -9.88
N LYS A 3 73.10 21.88 -9.18
CA LYS A 3 72.16 20.97 -8.51
C LYS A 3 71.12 20.51 -9.54
N ILE A 4 71.07 19.21 -9.77
CA ILE A 4 70.09 18.53 -10.58
C ILE A 4 68.92 18.19 -9.66
N PHE A 5 67.74 18.74 -9.94
CA PHE A 5 66.49 18.33 -9.31
C PHE A 5 65.89 17.19 -10.11
N LEU A 6 65.78 16.05 -9.46
CA LEU A 6 65.12 14.85 -10.00
C LEU A 6 63.60 14.99 -9.67
N ILE A 7 62.76 15.19 -10.68
CA ILE A 7 61.33 15.19 -10.54
C ILE A 7 60.87 13.74 -10.73
N VAL A 8 60.45 13.12 -9.62
CA VAL A 8 59.77 11.83 -9.63
C VAL A 8 58.29 12.08 -9.95
N GLY A 9 57.90 11.77 -11.16
CA GLY A 9 56.51 11.77 -11.57
C GLY A 9 55.76 10.56 -10.98
N ILE A 10 54.87 10.78 -10.03
CA ILE A 10 53.93 9.77 -9.56
C ILE A 10 52.78 9.72 -10.59
N MET A 11 52.79 8.68 -11.43
CA MET A 11 51.61 8.33 -12.21
C MET A 11 50.57 7.73 -11.26
N LEU A 12 49.56 8.53 -10.88
CA LEU A 12 48.35 8.02 -10.30
C LEU A 12 47.54 7.33 -11.42
N GLY A 13 47.62 6.00 -11.45
CA GLY A 13 46.73 5.18 -12.25
C GLY A 13 45.27 5.43 -11.82
N ILE A 14 44.54 6.14 -12.65
CA ILE A 14 43.07 6.21 -12.53
C ILE A 14 42.57 4.84 -12.97
N ASN A 15 42.40 3.92 -12.00
CA ASN A 15 41.58 2.74 -12.21
C ASN A 15 40.16 3.25 -12.46
N GLY A 16 39.75 3.24 -13.73
CA GLY A 16 38.37 3.38 -14.13
C GLY A 16 37.58 2.26 -13.47
N PHE A 17 36.94 2.58 -12.36
CA PHE A 17 35.80 1.78 -11.91
C PHE A 17 34.78 1.88 -13.01
N SER A 18 34.74 0.87 -13.90
CA SER A 18 33.53 0.58 -14.66
C SER A 18 32.46 0.34 -13.63
N SER A 19 31.50 1.25 -13.55
CA SER A 19 30.24 0.99 -12.90
C SER A 19 29.51 -0.07 -13.72
N GLU A 20 29.98 -1.31 -13.65
CA GLU A 20 29.14 -2.45 -13.96
C GLU A 20 27.95 -2.35 -13.01
N ASN A 21 26.81 -2.01 -13.60
CA ASN A 21 25.52 -2.09 -13.01
C ASN A 21 25.33 -3.46 -12.35
N ILE A 22 25.66 -3.55 -11.07
CA ILE A 22 25.17 -4.58 -10.18
C ILE A 22 23.72 -4.19 -9.88
N TYR A 23 22.88 -4.13 -10.91
CA TYR A 23 21.47 -4.39 -10.75
C TYR A 23 21.38 -5.89 -10.48
N ASN A 24 21.67 -6.24 -9.23
CA ASN A 24 21.15 -7.46 -8.69
C ASN A 24 19.65 -7.38 -8.96
N ASN A 25 19.18 -8.23 -9.86
CA ASN A 25 17.79 -8.66 -9.98
C ASN A 25 17.42 -9.42 -8.69
N ALA A 26 17.52 -8.76 -7.54
CA ALA A 26 16.84 -9.20 -6.35
C ALA A 26 15.36 -9.12 -6.74
N LYS A 27 14.81 -10.29 -7.04
CA LYS A 27 13.40 -10.48 -7.40
C LYS A 27 12.59 -9.69 -6.37
N MET A 28 11.95 -8.60 -6.80
CA MET A 28 11.21 -7.73 -5.90
C MET A 28 10.20 -8.58 -5.13
N LYS A 29 10.39 -8.67 -3.81
CA LYS A 29 9.48 -9.43 -2.95
C LYS A 29 8.16 -8.67 -2.89
N GLN A 30 7.19 -9.13 -3.65
CA GLN A 30 5.83 -8.61 -3.61
C GLN A 30 5.11 -9.18 -2.40
N SER A 31 4.22 -8.40 -1.78
CA SER A 31 3.46 -8.80 -0.61
C SER A 31 1.99 -8.38 -0.71
N VAL A 32 1.17 -8.78 0.26
CA VAL A 32 -0.26 -8.53 0.28
C VAL A 32 -0.61 -7.51 1.37
N ILE A 33 -1.40 -6.50 1.01
CA ILE A 33 -2.22 -5.76 1.96
C ILE A 33 -3.63 -6.31 1.79
N ALA A 34 -4.21 -6.90 2.84
CA ALA A 34 -5.54 -7.46 2.76
C ALA A 34 -6.59 -6.35 2.87
N ALA A 35 -7.25 -6.04 1.75
CA ALA A 35 -8.47 -5.23 1.75
C ALA A 35 -9.63 -6.16 2.14
N THR A 36 -10.18 -5.96 3.33
CA THR A 36 -11.36 -6.69 3.81
C THR A 36 -12.33 -5.76 4.50
N TYR A 37 -13.60 -5.85 4.11
CA TYR A 37 -14.73 -5.23 4.78
C TYR A 37 -15.62 -6.29 5.43
N THR A 38 -15.11 -7.52 5.49
CA THR A 38 -15.76 -8.64 6.18
C THR A 38 -15.85 -8.36 7.67
N TYR A 39 -17.07 -8.42 8.22
CA TYR A 39 -17.28 -8.20 9.66
C TYR A 39 -16.66 -9.34 10.49
N PRO A 40 -15.87 -9.06 11.52
CA PRO A 40 -15.14 -10.07 12.30
C PRO A 40 -16.03 -10.67 13.41
N ASP A 41 -17.09 -11.38 13.03
CA ASP A 41 -18.04 -12.03 13.95
C ASP A 41 -17.62 -13.46 14.38
N GLY A 42 -16.47 -13.93 13.92
CA GLY A 42 -15.96 -15.28 14.19
C GLY A 42 -16.61 -16.39 13.35
N LYS A 43 -17.47 -16.05 12.39
CA LYS A 43 -18.11 -17.02 11.48
C LYS A 43 -17.42 -17.09 10.11
N ASN A 44 -16.63 -16.10 9.80
CA ASN A 44 -15.95 -15.95 8.53
C ASN A 44 -14.48 -16.37 8.65
N LEU A 45 -14.05 -17.32 7.82
CA LEU A 45 -12.69 -17.86 7.82
C LEU A 45 -11.64 -16.85 7.33
N PHE A 46 -12.04 -15.79 6.64
CA PHE A 46 -11.09 -14.83 6.05
C PHE A 46 -10.12 -14.24 7.09
N TRP A 47 -10.64 -13.87 8.27
CA TRP A 47 -9.79 -13.38 9.35
C TRP A 47 -8.85 -14.46 9.90
N ASP A 48 -9.32 -15.71 9.98
CA ASP A 48 -8.51 -16.84 10.46
C ASP A 48 -7.40 -17.17 9.45
N ASP A 49 -7.69 -17.13 8.15
CA ASP A 49 -6.71 -17.32 7.09
C ASP A 49 -5.66 -16.21 7.03
N ILE A 50 -6.07 -14.93 7.23
CA ILE A 50 -5.12 -13.81 7.37
C ILE A 50 -4.18 -14.05 8.57
N LEU A 51 -4.71 -14.44 9.72
CA LEU A 51 -3.91 -14.74 10.92
C LEU A 51 -2.96 -15.92 10.70
N ALA A 52 -3.43 -16.99 10.05
CA ALA A 52 -2.63 -18.18 9.75
C ALA A 52 -1.48 -17.89 8.77
N LEU A 53 -1.70 -17.01 7.79
CA LEU A 53 -0.66 -16.57 6.85
C LEU A 53 0.40 -15.70 7.55
N GLY A 54 0.00 -14.93 8.56
CA GLY A 54 0.85 -14.12 9.41
C GLY A 54 1.51 -12.92 8.71
N LYS A 55 2.22 -12.12 9.50
CA LYS A 55 2.82 -10.84 9.09
C LYS A 55 3.82 -10.94 7.94
N ASP A 56 4.45 -12.08 7.74
CA ASP A 56 5.48 -12.24 6.69
C ASP A 56 4.87 -12.32 5.29
N LYS A 57 3.58 -12.69 5.19
CA LYS A 57 2.84 -12.80 3.93
C LYS A 57 1.75 -11.73 3.79
N VAL A 58 1.08 -11.37 4.90
CA VAL A 58 0.04 -10.36 4.98
C VAL A 58 0.38 -9.37 6.11
N PRO A 59 1.36 -8.47 5.91
CA PRO A 59 1.81 -7.57 6.97
C PRO A 59 0.80 -6.48 7.37
N TYR A 60 -0.16 -6.19 6.51
CA TYR A 60 -1.17 -5.15 6.71
C TYR A 60 -2.57 -5.64 6.38
N VAL A 61 -3.55 -5.19 7.17
CA VAL A 61 -4.98 -5.47 6.94
C VAL A 61 -5.80 -4.19 7.15
N LEU A 62 -6.81 -3.97 6.31
CA LEU A 62 -7.74 -2.85 6.49
C LEU A 62 -8.74 -3.15 7.60
N ILE A 63 -9.06 -2.11 8.37
CA ILE A 63 -10.07 -2.13 9.44
C ILE A 63 -11.15 -1.12 9.07
N ASN A 64 -12.37 -1.61 8.84
CA ASN A 64 -13.50 -0.78 8.41
C ASN A 64 -14.79 -1.13 9.20
N PRO A 65 -14.96 -0.63 10.44
CA PRO A 65 -16.06 -1.01 11.31
C PRO A 65 -17.45 -0.55 10.83
N ASP A 66 -17.55 0.66 10.27
CA ASP A 66 -18.83 1.26 9.87
C ASP A 66 -18.62 2.28 8.73
N ASN A 67 -18.04 1.79 7.62
CA ASN A 67 -17.57 2.64 6.52
C ASN A 67 -16.72 3.83 7.02
N GLY A 68 -15.85 3.51 8.01
CA GLY A 68 -15.06 4.42 8.81
C GLY A 68 -15.02 3.97 10.27
N ALA A 69 -14.66 4.89 11.18
CA ALA A 69 -14.55 4.62 12.63
C ALA A 69 -15.90 4.33 13.30
N GLY A 70 -17.00 4.71 12.65
CA GLY A 70 -18.34 4.63 13.26
C GLY A 70 -18.59 5.68 14.35
N LYS A 71 -19.76 5.55 15.01
CA LYS A 71 -20.17 6.44 16.09
C LYS A 71 -19.98 5.83 17.49
N LYS A 72 -19.69 4.56 17.57
CA LYS A 72 -19.45 3.79 18.79
C LYS A 72 -18.36 2.75 18.56
N ILE A 73 -17.76 2.27 19.63
CA ILE A 73 -16.77 1.21 19.59
C ILE A 73 -17.45 -0.11 19.16
N GLU A 74 -16.90 -0.77 18.15
CA GLU A 74 -17.33 -2.10 17.72
C GLU A 74 -16.44 -3.17 18.37
N MET A 75 -17.00 -3.92 19.32
CA MET A 75 -16.26 -4.85 20.17
C MET A 75 -15.64 -6.02 19.39
N ASN A 76 -16.28 -6.47 18.31
CA ASN A 76 -15.70 -7.51 17.46
C ASN A 76 -14.44 -7.01 16.75
N TYR A 77 -14.40 -5.74 16.32
CA TYR A 77 -13.20 -5.13 15.78
C TYR A 77 -12.14 -4.92 16.86
N VAL A 78 -12.48 -4.57 18.09
CA VAL A 78 -11.52 -4.52 19.22
C VAL A 78 -10.83 -5.87 19.39
N ALA A 79 -11.61 -6.96 19.40
CA ALA A 79 -11.07 -8.32 19.54
C ALA A 79 -10.19 -8.71 18.34
N GLN A 80 -10.63 -8.41 17.11
CA GLN A 80 -9.86 -8.74 15.90
C GLN A 80 -8.57 -7.94 15.79
N ILE A 81 -8.59 -6.64 16.06
CA ILE A 81 -7.43 -5.75 16.09
C ILE A 81 -6.36 -6.28 17.06
N LYS A 82 -6.79 -6.78 18.23
CA LYS A 82 -5.89 -7.41 19.21
C LYS A 82 -5.25 -8.68 18.65
N LYS A 83 -6.04 -9.59 18.05
CA LYS A 83 -5.52 -10.80 17.41
C LYS A 83 -4.50 -10.48 16.31
N ASN A 84 -4.80 -9.50 15.44
CA ASN A 84 -3.88 -9.05 14.41
C ASN A 84 -2.55 -8.57 15.00
N LYS A 85 -2.61 -7.73 16.05
CA LYS A 85 -1.42 -7.23 16.74
C LYS A 85 -0.59 -8.35 17.35
N GLU A 86 -1.22 -9.33 18.01
CA GLU A 86 -0.56 -10.51 18.59
C GLU A 86 0.13 -11.35 17.50
N ALA A 87 -0.46 -11.45 16.29
CA ALA A 87 0.15 -12.08 15.12
C ALA A 87 1.21 -11.19 14.43
N GLY A 88 1.43 -9.97 14.92
CA GLY A 88 2.35 -9.00 14.32
C GLY A 88 1.84 -8.33 13.03
N ILE A 89 0.57 -8.53 12.69
CA ILE A 89 -0.11 -7.90 11.54
C ILE A 89 -0.55 -6.50 11.94
N LYS A 90 -0.30 -5.52 11.07
CA LYS A 90 -0.58 -4.12 11.33
C LYS A 90 -1.98 -3.73 10.84
N ASN A 91 -2.72 -3.04 11.70
CA ASN A 91 -4.08 -2.58 11.44
C ASN A 91 -4.07 -1.21 10.79
N ILE A 92 -4.67 -1.09 9.60
CA ILE A 92 -4.78 0.13 8.81
C ILE A 92 -6.25 0.56 8.77
N ALA A 93 -6.56 1.70 9.34
CA ALA A 93 -7.91 2.20 9.49
C ALA A 93 -8.43 2.84 8.20
N TYR A 94 -9.62 2.46 7.74
CA TYR A 94 -10.26 2.98 6.54
C TYR A 94 -10.96 4.32 6.80
N ILE A 95 -10.78 5.29 5.92
CA ILE A 95 -11.46 6.60 5.93
C ILE A 95 -11.77 7.02 4.49
N SER A 96 -13.07 7.20 4.14
CA SER A 96 -13.46 7.81 2.87
C SER A 96 -13.23 9.32 2.91
N THR A 97 -12.75 9.89 1.81
CA THR A 97 -12.65 11.35 1.63
C THR A 97 -13.72 11.91 0.70
N ASN A 98 -14.53 11.05 0.09
CA ASN A 98 -15.53 11.43 -0.91
C ASN A 98 -14.90 12.31 -2.01
N TYR A 99 -13.84 11.81 -2.66
CA TYR A 99 -13.07 12.54 -3.66
C TYR A 99 -12.61 13.90 -3.16
N GLN A 100 -12.17 13.95 -1.88
CA GLN A 100 -11.68 15.17 -1.19
C GLN A 100 -12.74 16.29 -1.10
N LYS A 101 -14.03 15.90 -1.17
CA LYS A 101 -15.17 16.80 -0.94
C LYS A 101 -15.55 16.89 0.54
N ARG A 102 -15.18 15.88 1.35
CA ARG A 102 -15.37 15.95 2.80
C ARG A 102 -14.56 17.11 3.38
N ASN A 103 -15.16 17.79 4.36
CA ASN A 103 -14.42 18.78 5.16
C ASN A 103 -13.24 18.09 5.83
N ILE A 104 -12.04 18.66 5.68
CA ILE A 104 -10.80 18.05 6.16
C ILE A 104 -10.77 17.87 7.67
N GLU A 105 -11.39 18.77 8.44
CA GLU A 105 -11.49 18.64 9.90
C GLU A 105 -12.31 17.41 10.29
N LYS A 106 -13.36 17.07 9.51
CA LYS A 106 -14.12 15.84 9.74
C LYS A 106 -13.32 14.58 9.46
N VAL A 107 -12.39 14.63 8.52
CA VAL A 107 -11.46 13.52 8.25
C VAL A 107 -10.44 13.39 9.39
N LYS A 108 -9.92 14.50 9.90
CA LYS A 108 -9.02 14.52 11.07
C LYS A 108 -9.73 14.04 12.34
N ASP A 109 -10.97 14.48 12.58
CA ASP A 109 -11.82 13.97 13.67
C ASP A 109 -11.99 12.44 13.61
N GLU A 110 -12.08 11.88 12.41
CA GLU A 110 -12.21 10.44 12.22
C GLU A 110 -10.91 9.68 12.47
N VAL A 111 -9.77 10.25 12.09
CA VAL A 111 -8.45 9.75 12.50
C VAL A 111 -8.35 9.68 14.02
N ASP A 112 -8.73 10.75 14.73
CA ASP A 112 -8.67 10.79 16.19
C ASP A 112 -9.64 9.79 16.83
N ARG A 113 -10.83 9.62 16.26
CA ARG A 113 -11.83 8.66 16.73
C ARG A 113 -11.32 7.21 16.62
N TYR A 114 -10.64 6.84 15.53
CA TYR A 114 -10.01 5.53 15.44
C TYR A 114 -8.98 5.30 16.54
N LEU A 115 -8.14 6.31 16.80
CA LEU A 115 -7.11 6.24 17.85
C LEU A 115 -7.72 6.19 19.26
N GLU A 116 -8.85 6.85 19.48
CA GLU A 116 -9.60 6.83 20.74
C GLU A 116 -10.31 5.48 20.93
N PHE A 117 -11.04 4.98 19.93
CA PHE A 117 -11.86 3.78 20.04
C PHE A 117 -11.04 2.49 20.09
N TYR A 118 -9.96 2.41 19.32
CA TYR A 118 -9.21 1.18 19.13
C TYR A 118 -7.78 1.23 19.69
N GLY A 119 -7.34 2.39 20.17
CA GLY A 119 -6.05 2.60 20.82
C GLY A 119 -4.91 2.94 19.85
N ARG A 120 -4.09 3.92 20.28
CA ARG A 120 -2.95 4.45 19.50
C ARG A 120 -1.91 3.39 19.12
N ASP A 121 -1.71 2.41 20.00
CA ASP A 121 -0.73 1.32 19.80
C ASP A 121 -1.29 0.15 18.97
N ASN A 122 -2.55 0.20 18.62
CA ASN A 122 -3.26 -0.86 17.91
C ASN A 122 -3.56 -0.48 16.46
N ILE A 123 -3.64 0.83 16.16
CA ILE A 123 -3.80 1.37 14.80
C ILE A 123 -2.42 1.82 14.30
N ASN A 124 -1.99 1.27 13.18
CA ASN A 124 -0.64 1.45 12.65
C ASN A 124 -0.60 2.35 11.42
N GLY A 125 -1.75 2.86 11.00
CA GLY A 125 -1.88 3.74 9.85
C GLY A 125 -3.31 3.90 9.38
N PHE A 126 -3.47 4.64 8.29
CA PHE A 126 -4.77 5.01 7.75
C PHE A 126 -4.78 4.84 6.24
N PHE A 127 -5.87 4.31 5.74
CA PHE A 127 -6.18 4.19 4.32
C PHE A 127 -7.22 5.23 3.96
N PHE A 128 -6.80 6.23 3.19
CA PHE A 128 -7.68 7.29 2.71
C PHE A 128 -8.19 6.93 1.33
N ASP A 129 -9.46 6.63 1.27
CA ASP A 129 -10.14 6.24 0.05
C ASP A 129 -10.69 7.44 -0.73
N GLU A 130 -10.96 7.21 -2.03
CA GLU A 130 -11.54 8.22 -2.92
C GLU A 130 -10.65 9.48 -3.03
N ILE A 131 -9.35 9.28 -3.25
CA ILE A 131 -8.38 10.35 -3.47
C ILE A 131 -8.30 10.68 -4.97
N ALA A 132 -8.07 11.96 -5.28
CA ALA A 132 -7.68 12.42 -6.62
C ALA A 132 -6.38 13.23 -6.55
N SER A 133 -5.64 13.35 -7.65
CA SER A 133 -4.28 13.90 -7.66
C SER A 133 -4.03 14.95 -8.76
N ASP A 134 -5.08 15.36 -9.49
CA ASP A 134 -4.93 16.16 -10.72
C ASP A 134 -4.79 17.65 -10.47
N THR A 135 -5.23 18.16 -9.31
CA THR A 135 -5.22 19.59 -9.00
C THR A 135 -4.41 19.92 -7.76
N LEU A 136 -3.87 21.14 -7.70
CA LEU A 136 -3.14 21.63 -6.53
C LEU A 136 -3.99 21.58 -5.26
N LYS A 137 -5.31 21.84 -5.36
CA LYS A 137 -6.24 21.73 -4.22
C LYS A 137 -6.26 20.30 -3.66
N GLN A 138 -6.30 19.30 -4.51
CA GLN A 138 -6.30 17.87 -4.13
C GLN A 138 -4.96 17.45 -3.51
N VAL A 139 -3.86 17.93 -4.08
CA VAL A 139 -2.52 17.70 -3.53
C VAL A 139 -2.38 18.33 -2.14
N ASN A 140 -2.83 19.59 -1.96
CA ASN A 140 -2.78 20.27 -0.65
C ASN A 140 -3.66 19.58 0.39
N TYR A 141 -4.83 19.07 0.00
CA TYR A 141 -5.70 18.29 0.89
C TYR A 141 -4.98 17.04 1.40
N MET A 142 -4.33 16.29 0.49
CA MET A 142 -3.58 15.10 0.88
C MET A 142 -2.35 15.42 1.73
N LYS A 143 -1.65 16.52 1.42
CA LYS A 143 -0.54 17.02 2.24
C LYS A 143 -0.99 17.28 3.68
N GLU A 144 -2.12 17.95 3.87
CA GLU A 144 -2.66 18.29 5.19
C GLU A 144 -3.04 17.02 5.99
N ILE A 145 -3.65 16.02 5.34
CA ILE A 145 -3.90 14.72 5.95
C ILE A 145 -2.59 14.03 6.35
N PHE A 146 -1.62 13.99 5.44
CA PHE A 146 -0.32 13.37 5.68
C PHE A 146 0.37 13.98 6.90
N ASP A 147 0.48 15.32 6.92
CA ASP A 147 1.11 16.05 8.03
C ASP A 147 0.38 15.78 9.35
N TYR A 148 -0.96 15.73 9.34
CA TYR A 148 -1.77 15.45 10.52
C TYR A 148 -1.52 14.05 11.08
N VAL A 149 -1.55 13.01 10.22
CA VAL A 149 -1.30 11.62 10.63
C VAL A 149 0.14 11.45 11.14
N LYS A 150 1.12 12.01 10.42
CA LYS A 150 2.53 11.96 10.83
C LYS A 150 2.80 12.76 12.10
N GLY A 151 1.98 13.77 12.39
CA GLY A 151 1.97 14.49 13.67
C GLY A 151 1.49 13.64 14.86
N LYS A 152 0.56 12.68 14.64
CA LYS A 152 0.14 11.74 15.69
C LYS A 152 1.22 10.71 16.01
N SER A 153 1.85 10.15 14.97
CA SER A 153 3.04 9.29 15.06
C SER A 153 3.75 9.23 13.72
N LYS A 154 5.07 9.40 13.71
CA LYS A 154 5.90 9.26 12.51
C LYS A 154 5.84 7.85 11.89
N SER A 155 5.56 6.83 12.71
CA SER A 155 5.46 5.43 12.29
C SER A 155 4.11 5.07 11.66
N ASN A 156 3.07 5.90 11.82
CA ASN A 156 1.77 5.64 11.21
C ASN A 156 1.89 5.70 9.69
N LEU A 157 1.43 4.65 9.01
CA LEU A 157 1.35 4.63 7.56
C LEU A 157 0.20 5.51 7.07
N VAL A 158 0.46 6.19 5.96
CA VAL A 158 -0.56 6.89 5.17
C VAL A 158 -0.66 6.17 3.84
N ILE A 159 -1.80 5.55 3.57
CA ILE A 159 -2.11 4.92 2.30
C ILE A 159 -3.17 5.76 1.61
N ALA A 160 -2.95 6.16 0.37
CA ALA A 160 -3.90 6.91 -0.43
C ALA A 160 -4.44 6.04 -1.57
N ASN A 161 -5.76 6.02 -1.75
CA ASN A 161 -6.42 5.29 -2.83
C ASN A 161 -7.04 6.23 -3.88
N PRO A 162 -6.30 6.59 -4.93
CA PRO A 162 -6.89 7.16 -6.14
C PRO A 162 -7.49 6.10 -7.07
N GLY A 163 -7.14 4.81 -6.93
CA GLY A 163 -7.56 3.75 -7.83
C GLY A 163 -7.02 3.88 -9.27
N ALA A 164 -6.21 4.90 -9.54
CA ALA A 164 -5.72 5.32 -10.84
C ALA A 164 -4.29 5.89 -10.74
N PRO A 165 -3.55 6.04 -11.86
CA PRO A 165 -2.22 6.63 -11.87
C PRO A 165 -2.16 8.03 -11.26
N ILE A 166 -1.09 8.30 -10.50
CA ILE A 166 -0.90 9.56 -9.76
C ILE A 166 0.03 10.53 -10.48
N THR A 167 -0.03 11.81 -10.10
CA THR A 167 0.96 12.82 -10.48
C THR A 167 2.17 12.82 -9.54
N ASP A 168 3.32 13.34 -10.01
CA ASP A 168 4.50 13.49 -9.14
C ASP A 168 4.25 14.45 -7.97
N ALA A 169 3.35 15.42 -8.15
CA ALA A 169 3.03 16.43 -7.13
C ALA A 169 2.44 15.82 -5.84
N ILE A 170 1.67 14.72 -5.91
CA ILE A 170 1.09 14.07 -4.74
C ILE A 170 2.03 13.04 -4.09
N SER A 171 3.03 12.55 -4.82
CA SER A 171 3.87 11.43 -4.39
C SER A 171 4.56 11.60 -3.02
N PRO A 172 4.86 12.83 -2.50
CA PRO A 172 5.42 12.98 -1.16
C PRO A 172 4.41 12.78 -0.02
N TYR A 173 3.12 12.70 -0.30
CA TYR A 173 2.06 12.82 0.71
C TYR A 173 1.30 11.52 0.97
N ALA A 174 1.90 10.38 0.64
CA ALA A 174 1.52 9.07 1.18
C ALA A 174 2.73 8.13 1.18
N ASP A 175 2.68 7.12 2.06
CA ASP A 175 3.70 6.06 2.11
C ASP A 175 3.42 5.00 1.04
N ILE A 176 2.14 4.78 0.71
CA ILE A 176 1.69 3.83 -0.31
C ILE A 176 0.52 4.44 -1.09
N PHE A 177 0.51 4.23 -2.40
CA PHE A 177 -0.58 4.65 -3.28
C PHE A 177 -1.21 3.43 -3.96
N VAL A 178 -2.54 3.34 -3.95
CA VAL A 178 -3.29 2.42 -4.83
C VAL A 178 -3.37 3.05 -6.21
N THR A 179 -2.41 2.75 -7.07
CA THR A 179 -2.33 3.35 -8.41
C THR A 179 -3.13 2.60 -9.47
N SER A 180 -3.76 1.50 -9.08
CA SER A 180 -4.71 0.76 -9.92
C SER A 180 -5.68 -0.02 -9.05
N GLU A 181 -6.97 0.25 -9.18
CA GLU A 181 -8.06 -0.54 -8.61
C GLU A 181 -9.11 -0.77 -9.69
N VAL A 182 -9.03 -1.92 -10.36
CA VAL A 182 -9.82 -2.21 -11.55
C VAL A 182 -10.18 -3.69 -11.66
N SER A 183 -11.17 -4.01 -12.51
CA SER A 183 -11.49 -5.41 -12.80
C SER A 183 -10.34 -6.13 -13.50
N ALA A 184 -10.27 -7.46 -13.35
CA ALA A 184 -9.26 -8.29 -14.01
C ALA A 184 -9.21 -8.09 -15.52
N ASN A 185 -10.38 -7.93 -16.18
CA ASN A 185 -10.42 -7.66 -17.61
C ASN A 185 -9.74 -6.33 -17.99
N VAL A 186 -9.99 -5.26 -17.23
CA VAL A 186 -9.32 -3.97 -17.42
C VAL A 186 -7.84 -4.09 -17.12
N TYR A 187 -7.51 -4.71 -15.99
CA TYR A 187 -6.13 -4.91 -15.58
C TYR A 187 -5.31 -5.66 -16.63
N ILE A 188 -5.85 -6.70 -17.22
CA ILE A 188 -5.14 -7.55 -18.19
C ILE A 188 -5.04 -6.90 -19.58
N ASN A 189 -6.12 -6.25 -20.03
CA ASN A 189 -6.28 -5.88 -21.45
C ASN A 189 -6.27 -4.37 -21.72
N LYS A 190 -6.54 -3.53 -20.68
CA LYS A 190 -6.75 -2.08 -20.84
C LYS A 190 -6.07 -1.27 -19.72
N PHE A 191 -4.97 -1.79 -19.17
CA PHE A 191 -4.28 -1.15 -18.05
C PHE A 191 -3.86 0.28 -18.39
N GLU A 192 -4.23 1.22 -17.52
CA GLU A 192 -3.78 2.60 -17.63
C GLU A 192 -2.31 2.72 -17.21
N LYS A 193 -1.50 3.34 -18.07
CA LYS A 193 -0.05 3.46 -17.85
C LYS A 193 0.26 4.48 -16.76
N PRO A 194 1.35 4.29 -15.99
CA PRO A 194 1.84 5.27 -15.04
C PRO A 194 2.00 6.66 -15.65
N LYS A 195 1.51 7.69 -14.93
CA LYS A 195 1.63 9.10 -15.34
C LYS A 195 2.90 9.74 -14.78
N SER A 196 3.22 9.46 -13.50
CA SER A 196 4.34 10.06 -12.78
C SER A 196 5.68 9.34 -13.03
N ASP A 197 6.76 10.07 -12.87
CA ASP A 197 8.10 9.47 -12.83
C ASP A 197 8.31 8.68 -11.54
N PHE A 198 7.60 9.05 -10.47
CA PHE A 198 7.53 8.28 -9.24
C PHE A 198 7.08 6.83 -9.47
N GLU A 199 5.96 6.61 -10.19
CA GLU A 199 5.42 5.26 -10.47
C GLU A 199 6.33 4.46 -11.42
N LYS A 200 6.97 5.12 -12.39
CA LYS A 200 7.86 4.48 -13.37
C LYS A 200 9.17 4.00 -12.75
N ASN A 201 9.62 4.63 -11.66
CA ASN A 201 10.87 4.30 -11.02
C ASN A 201 10.77 3.00 -10.21
N LYS A 202 11.54 1.98 -10.58
CA LYS A 202 11.53 0.65 -9.97
C LYS A 202 11.86 0.64 -8.47
N VAL A 203 12.61 1.61 -7.96
CA VAL A 203 12.93 1.71 -6.53
C VAL A 203 11.70 2.05 -5.68
N ASN A 204 10.64 2.60 -6.29
CA ASN A 204 9.40 3.00 -5.64
C ASN A 204 8.35 1.89 -5.60
N ALA A 205 8.65 0.68 -6.08
CA ALA A 205 7.69 -0.42 -6.07
C ALA A 205 7.03 -0.65 -4.70
N LYS A 206 7.79 -0.50 -3.61
CA LYS A 206 7.29 -0.61 -2.22
C LYS A 206 6.23 0.43 -1.83
N HIS A 207 6.05 1.46 -2.64
CA HIS A 207 5.06 2.52 -2.48
C HIS A 207 3.84 2.34 -3.41
N ILE A 208 3.81 1.30 -4.24
CA ILE A 208 2.79 1.07 -5.27
C ILE A 208 1.97 -0.17 -4.89
N TRP A 209 0.67 0.01 -4.79
CA TRP A 209 -0.28 -1.05 -4.54
C TRP A 209 -1.29 -1.15 -5.68
N HIS A 210 -1.48 -2.36 -6.20
CA HIS A 210 -2.54 -2.67 -7.16
C HIS A 210 -3.59 -3.56 -6.52
N ILE A 211 -4.86 -3.24 -6.77
CA ILE A 211 -6.02 -4.04 -6.37
C ILE A 211 -6.74 -4.47 -7.64
N VAL A 212 -7.04 -5.76 -7.74
CA VAL A 212 -7.70 -6.32 -8.93
C VAL A 212 -8.92 -7.13 -8.48
N HIS A 213 -10.12 -6.65 -8.83
CA HIS A 213 -11.37 -7.32 -8.53
C HIS A 213 -11.94 -8.09 -9.74
N SER A 214 -13.01 -8.85 -9.54
CA SER A 214 -13.69 -9.65 -10.57
C SER A 214 -12.72 -10.62 -11.30
N ALA A 215 -11.74 -11.15 -10.60
CA ALA A 215 -10.69 -12.00 -11.16
C ALA A 215 -11.05 -13.48 -11.04
N ASN A 216 -11.04 -14.22 -12.15
CA ASN A 216 -11.11 -15.67 -12.05
C ASN A 216 -9.82 -16.22 -11.43
N PRO A 217 -9.85 -17.20 -10.51
CA PRO A 217 -8.65 -17.81 -9.94
C PRO A 217 -7.65 -18.35 -10.97
N LYS A 218 -8.11 -18.74 -12.16
CA LYS A 218 -7.24 -19.14 -13.29
C LYS A 218 -6.37 -18.01 -13.83
N GLU A 219 -6.73 -16.75 -13.56
CA GLU A 219 -6.03 -15.54 -14.02
C GLU A 219 -4.99 -15.06 -13.00
N TYR A 220 -4.99 -15.56 -11.76
CA TYR A 220 -4.12 -15.08 -10.68
C TYR A 220 -2.64 -15.06 -11.08
N ALA A 221 -2.13 -16.14 -11.67
CA ALA A 221 -0.73 -16.21 -12.11
C ALA A 221 -0.39 -15.11 -13.14
N ARG A 222 -1.30 -14.83 -14.08
CA ARG A 222 -1.13 -13.78 -15.08
C ARG A 222 -1.16 -12.39 -14.45
N ILE A 223 -2.10 -12.13 -13.54
CA ILE A 223 -2.24 -10.86 -12.83
C ILE A 223 -0.99 -10.60 -11.99
N ILE A 224 -0.51 -11.58 -11.24
CA ILE A 224 0.70 -11.49 -10.41
C ILE A 224 1.93 -11.15 -11.25
N ARG A 225 2.12 -11.83 -12.41
CA ARG A 225 3.22 -11.50 -13.32
C ARG A 225 3.12 -10.06 -13.83
N LEU A 226 1.94 -9.67 -14.31
CA LEU A 226 1.71 -8.31 -14.82
C LEU A 226 1.91 -7.24 -13.74
N SER A 227 1.51 -7.49 -12.50
CA SER A 227 1.67 -6.51 -11.41
C SER A 227 3.15 -6.23 -11.09
N ARG A 228 4.00 -7.26 -11.14
CA ARG A 228 5.46 -7.11 -10.99
C ARG A 228 6.07 -6.32 -12.15
N GLU A 229 5.65 -6.60 -13.37
CA GLU A 229 6.07 -5.84 -14.57
C GLU A 229 5.67 -4.37 -14.46
N ARG A 230 4.52 -4.10 -13.82
CA ARG A 230 3.92 -2.77 -13.59
C ARG A 230 4.36 -2.08 -12.31
N ASN A 231 5.45 -2.56 -11.71
CA ASN A 231 6.07 -1.94 -10.54
C ASN A 231 5.26 -1.99 -9.24
N ALA A 232 4.27 -2.88 -9.09
CA ALA A 232 3.52 -3.01 -7.85
C ALA A 232 4.30 -3.86 -6.83
N GLY A 233 4.64 -3.26 -5.68
CA GLY A 233 5.20 -3.98 -4.52
C GLY A 233 4.13 -4.61 -3.64
N TRP A 234 2.88 -4.13 -3.76
CA TRP A 234 1.71 -4.65 -3.07
C TRP A 234 0.66 -5.07 -4.07
N LEU A 235 -0.01 -6.19 -3.79
CA LEU A 235 -1.06 -6.70 -4.65
C LEU A 235 -2.17 -7.33 -3.80
N MET A 236 -3.42 -7.00 -4.12
CA MET A 236 -4.61 -7.71 -3.67
C MET A 236 -5.41 -8.15 -4.89
N ILE A 237 -5.87 -9.39 -4.91
CA ILE A 237 -6.74 -9.92 -5.95
C ILE A 237 -7.99 -10.50 -5.29
N THR A 238 -9.15 -10.22 -5.86
CA THR A 238 -10.41 -10.84 -5.44
C THR A 238 -11.23 -11.25 -6.65
N ASP A 239 -11.96 -12.35 -6.53
CA ASP A 239 -12.94 -12.80 -7.50
C ASP A 239 -14.31 -12.16 -7.28
N ASP A 240 -14.44 -11.38 -6.21
CA ASP A 240 -15.67 -10.66 -5.92
C ASP A 240 -15.85 -9.46 -6.85
N VAL A 241 -17.07 -8.95 -6.93
CA VAL A 241 -17.51 -7.99 -7.94
C VAL A 241 -18.05 -6.71 -7.31
N MET A 242 -18.06 -5.62 -8.07
CA MET A 242 -18.73 -4.38 -7.67
C MET A 242 -20.20 -4.63 -7.28
N PRO A 243 -20.80 -3.86 -6.37
CA PRO A 243 -20.30 -2.58 -5.82
C PRO A 243 -19.33 -2.70 -4.62
N ASN A 244 -19.21 -3.84 -3.97
CA ASN A 244 -18.30 -4.04 -2.83
C ASN A 244 -17.53 -5.35 -2.98
N PRO A 245 -16.36 -5.34 -3.62
CA PRO A 245 -15.61 -6.56 -3.90
C PRO A 245 -14.74 -7.04 -2.72
N TYR A 246 -15.01 -6.60 -1.48
CA TYR A 246 -14.20 -6.87 -0.29
C TYR A 246 -14.99 -7.40 0.90
N ASP A 247 -16.28 -7.74 0.72
CA ASP A 247 -17.17 -8.16 1.81
C ASP A 247 -17.16 -9.67 2.09
N ARG A 248 -16.39 -10.43 1.32
CA ARG A 248 -16.12 -11.84 1.55
C ARG A 248 -14.65 -12.20 1.26
N GLU A 249 -14.27 -13.38 1.68
CA GLU A 249 -12.98 -13.95 1.36
C GLU A 249 -12.84 -14.22 -0.15
N PRO A 250 -11.73 -13.79 -0.79
CA PRO A 250 -11.43 -14.17 -2.16
C PRO A 250 -11.28 -15.68 -2.33
N SER A 251 -11.84 -16.25 -3.39
CA SER A 251 -11.65 -17.66 -3.71
C SER A 251 -10.16 -18.01 -3.78
N LYS A 252 -9.75 -19.08 -3.10
CA LYS A 252 -8.36 -19.53 -3.04
C LYS A 252 -7.39 -18.47 -2.48
N PHE A 253 -7.84 -17.70 -1.48
CA PHE A 253 -7.05 -16.61 -0.88
C PHE A 253 -5.66 -17.06 -0.43
N VAL A 254 -5.57 -18.15 0.33
CA VAL A 254 -4.30 -18.70 0.83
C VAL A 254 -3.35 -19.09 -0.31
N GLU A 255 -3.88 -19.73 -1.38
CA GLU A 255 -3.10 -20.10 -2.57
C GLU A 255 -2.59 -18.82 -3.29
N MET A 256 -3.45 -17.83 -3.50
CA MET A 256 -3.12 -16.55 -4.11
C MET A 256 -2.01 -15.82 -3.35
N VAL A 257 -2.13 -15.70 -2.03
CA VAL A 257 -1.12 -15.05 -1.18
C VAL A 257 0.21 -15.77 -1.27
N ASN A 258 0.21 -17.11 -1.24
CA ASN A 258 1.43 -17.89 -1.41
C ASN A 258 2.07 -17.72 -2.80
N MET A 259 1.28 -17.50 -3.85
CA MET A 259 1.80 -17.19 -5.21
C MET A 259 2.42 -15.79 -5.29
N ILE A 260 1.82 -14.79 -4.63
CA ILE A 260 2.33 -13.41 -4.60
C ILE A 260 3.68 -13.35 -3.87
N ASN A 261 3.84 -14.09 -2.80
CA ASN A 261 5.02 -14.06 -1.95
C ASN A 261 6.20 -14.92 -2.45
N LYS A 262 6.04 -15.62 -3.55
CA LYS A 262 7.12 -16.37 -4.25
C LYS A 262 7.98 -15.43 -5.09
#